data_aa16e1fd827e52e2a0c7b0200085d5b5
#
_entry.id   aa16e1fd827e52e2a0c7b0200085d5b5
#
_cell.length_a   1.000
_cell.length_b   1.000
_cell.length_c   1.000
_cell.angle_alpha   90.00
_cell.angle_beta   90.00
_cell.angle_gamma   90.00
#
_symmetry.space_group_name_H-M   'P 1'
#
loop_
_entity.id
_entity.type
_entity.pdbx_description
1 polymer ?
#
loop_
_entity_poly.entity_id
_entity_poly.type
_entity_poly.pdbx_seq_one_letter_code
_entity_poly.pdbx_strand_id
1 'polypeptide(L)'
;MPTQEKVETIEDLKTRLKGVKTVMLAEYRGLTVQQLSDFRKQLKALSAESKIVKNRLAKLAIGTSDLKALGGELKGPTGLILGKGDPVSVAKAVHTFAKTNQALVIKLGFVDGQVLQPNGLKALADLPSREALRAQIVGLLTGPLAQLVGLLQAPQRELVYVLEQRGQQAAEKSPGA
;
A
#
# COMPACT_ATOMS: atom_id res chain seq x y z
N MET A 1 7.03 28.41 -30.52
CA MET A 1 7.71 27.14 -30.79
C MET A 1 8.13 26.52 -29.47
N PRO A 2 7.97 25.22 -29.24
CA PRO A 2 8.50 24.60 -28.01
C PRO A 2 10.03 24.65 -28.04
N THR A 3 10.64 25.19 -27.01
CA THR A 3 12.09 25.22 -26.84
C THR A 3 12.59 23.79 -26.72
N GLN A 4 13.75 23.46 -27.30
CA GLN A 4 14.34 22.11 -27.28
C GLN A 4 14.36 21.51 -25.86
N GLU A 5 14.76 22.28 -24.85
CA GLU A 5 14.73 21.88 -23.44
C GLU A 5 13.36 21.38 -22.93
N LYS A 6 12.25 21.93 -23.46
CA LYS A 6 10.90 21.50 -23.09
C LYS A 6 10.53 20.17 -23.72
N VAL A 7 10.99 19.93 -24.95
CA VAL A 7 10.80 18.66 -25.65
C VAL A 7 11.58 17.55 -24.95
N GLU A 8 12.84 17.79 -24.64
CA GLU A 8 13.70 16.86 -23.88
C GLU A 8 13.10 16.55 -22.51
N THR A 9 12.59 17.55 -21.79
CA THR A 9 11.93 17.32 -20.50
C THR A 9 10.68 16.45 -20.63
N ILE A 10 9.89 16.61 -21.69
CA ILE A 10 8.71 15.78 -21.95
C ILE A 10 9.11 14.35 -22.30
N GLU A 11 10.16 14.16 -23.11
CA GLU A 11 10.67 12.84 -23.47
C GLU A 11 11.27 12.10 -22.28
N ASP A 12 12.06 12.78 -21.44
CA ASP A 12 12.56 12.25 -20.18
C ASP A 12 11.42 11.82 -19.25
N LEU A 13 10.36 12.63 -19.14
CA LEU A 13 9.17 12.27 -18.36
C LEU A 13 8.44 11.08 -18.97
N LYS A 14 8.25 11.01 -20.26
CA LYS A 14 7.63 9.87 -20.95
C LYS A 14 8.43 8.59 -20.72
N THR A 15 9.75 8.68 -20.80
CA THR A 15 10.64 7.52 -20.57
C THR A 15 10.57 7.04 -19.12
N ARG A 16 10.51 7.96 -18.16
CA ARG A 16 10.35 7.63 -16.74
C ARG A 16 8.97 7.09 -16.39
N LEU A 17 7.92 7.58 -17.04
CA LEU A 17 6.54 7.09 -16.88
C LEU A 17 6.33 5.69 -17.49
N LYS A 18 7.16 5.29 -18.45
CA LYS A 18 7.14 3.93 -18.99
C LYS A 18 7.58 2.93 -17.92
N GLY A 19 6.70 1.99 -17.60
CA GLY A 19 6.98 0.93 -16.61
C GLY A 19 6.77 1.34 -15.14
N VAL A 20 6.21 2.50 -14.88
CA VAL A 20 5.80 2.92 -13.52
C VAL A 20 4.44 2.31 -13.20
N LYS A 21 4.37 1.56 -12.09
CA LYS A 21 3.12 0.96 -11.60
C LYS A 21 2.31 1.93 -10.73
N THR A 22 2.99 2.88 -10.12
CA THR A 22 2.38 3.80 -9.16
C THR A 22 2.79 5.23 -9.46
N VAL A 23 1.81 6.10 -9.67
CA VAL A 23 2.01 7.55 -9.81
C VAL A 23 1.16 8.24 -8.75
N MET A 24 1.78 9.03 -7.87
CA MET A 24 1.03 9.79 -6.88
C MET A 24 1.28 11.29 -7.09
N LEU A 25 0.22 12.07 -6.91
CA LEU A 25 0.26 13.52 -6.94
C LEU A 25 0.20 14.03 -5.51
N ALA A 26 1.23 14.76 -5.11
CA ALA A 26 1.29 15.37 -3.78
C ALA A 26 1.59 16.86 -3.90
N GLU A 27 0.97 17.66 -3.05
CA GLU A 27 1.29 19.06 -2.88
C GLU A 27 2.41 19.20 -1.87
N TYR A 28 3.48 19.91 -2.25
CA TYR A 28 4.69 20.09 -1.44
C TYR A 28 4.80 21.49 -0.82
N ARG A 29 3.75 22.28 -0.90
CA ARG A 29 3.76 23.66 -0.39
C ARG A 29 3.94 23.67 1.14
N GLY A 30 4.98 24.39 1.59
CA GLY A 30 5.28 24.51 3.03
C GLY A 30 6.33 23.52 3.55
N LEU A 31 6.87 22.64 2.70
CA LEU A 31 7.99 21.78 3.08
C LEU A 31 9.32 22.55 2.98
N THR A 32 10.20 22.33 3.96
CA THR A 32 11.58 22.81 3.91
C THR A 32 12.43 21.99 2.95
N VAL A 33 13.54 22.56 2.47
CA VAL A 33 14.47 21.86 1.57
C VAL A 33 15.02 20.58 2.22
N GLN A 34 15.27 20.62 3.53
CA GLN A 34 15.77 19.48 4.29
C GLN A 34 14.74 18.33 4.32
N GLN A 35 13.48 18.63 4.63
CA GLN A 35 12.37 17.67 4.59
C GLN A 35 12.18 17.05 3.19
N LEU A 36 12.27 17.86 2.14
CA LEU A 36 12.21 17.36 0.76
C LEU A 36 13.40 16.43 0.42
N SER A 37 14.59 16.72 0.94
CA SER A 37 15.76 15.86 0.75
C SER A 37 15.59 14.52 1.46
N ASP A 38 15.10 14.51 2.70
CA ASP A 38 14.86 13.29 3.47
C ASP A 38 13.73 12.46 2.85
N PHE A 39 12.68 13.11 2.38
CA PHE A 39 11.61 12.44 1.62
C PHE A 39 12.14 11.75 0.36
N ARG A 40 13.00 12.42 -0.41
CA ARG A 40 13.63 11.81 -1.59
C ARG A 40 14.51 10.61 -1.25
N LYS A 41 15.26 10.68 -0.13
CA LYS A 41 16.08 9.55 0.35
C LYS A 41 15.21 8.33 0.70
N GLN A 42 14.11 8.55 1.42
CA GLN A 42 13.17 7.48 1.78
C GLN A 42 12.52 6.85 0.54
N LEU A 43 12.09 7.66 -0.42
CA LEU A 43 11.51 7.17 -1.67
C LEU A 43 12.53 6.39 -2.51
N LYS A 44 13.78 6.84 -2.58
CA LYS A 44 14.84 6.17 -3.32
C LYS A 44 15.12 4.76 -2.78
N ALA A 45 15.06 4.56 -1.46
CA ALA A 45 15.18 3.24 -0.83
C ALA A 45 14.08 2.26 -1.28
N LEU A 46 12.90 2.77 -1.69
CA LEU A 46 11.74 1.99 -2.16
C LEU A 46 11.64 1.95 -3.70
N SER A 47 12.71 2.27 -4.41
CA SER A 47 12.71 2.37 -5.87
C SER A 47 11.64 3.32 -6.42
N ALA A 48 11.38 4.40 -5.67
CA ALA A 48 10.48 5.47 -6.06
C ALA A 48 11.23 6.79 -6.19
N GLU A 49 10.79 7.63 -7.11
CA GLU A 49 11.38 8.94 -7.37
C GLU A 49 10.34 10.03 -7.18
N SER A 50 10.75 11.15 -6.55
CA SER A 50 9.95 12.37 -6.49
C SER A 50 10.51 13.41 -7.46
N LYS A 51 9.69 13.84 -8.41
CA LYS A 51 10.07 14.85 -9.40
C LYS A 51 9.07 16.00 -9.40
N ILE A 52 9.57 17.21 -9.32
CA ILE A 52 8.78 18.44 -9.43
C ILE A 52 8.88 18.93 -10.86
N VAL A 53 7.75 19.04 -11.53
CA VAL A 53 7.66 19.44 -12.95
C VAL A 53 6.56 20.47 -13.12
N LYS A 54 6.71 21.34 -14.11
CA LYS A 54 5.63 22.26 -14.49
C LYS A 54 4.39 21.47 -14.92
N ASN A 55 3.24 21.73 -14.31
CA ASN A 55 1.98 21.03 -14.57
C ASN A 55 1.62 20.95 -16.06
N ARG A 56 1.93 22.01 -16.82
CA ARG A 56 1.67 22.04 -18.27
C ARG A 56 2.49 21.00 -19.04
N LEU A 57 3.76 20.77 -18.66
CA LEU A 57 4.61 19.75 -19.26
C LEU A 57 4.19 18.34 -18.80
N ALA A 58 3.83 18.20 -17.52
CA ALA A 58 3.30 16.96 -16.99
C ALA A 58 2.01 16.54 -17.72
N LYS A 59 1.08 17.47 -17.94
CA LYS A 59 -0.14 17.20 -18.73
C LYS A 59 0.14 16.71 -20.15
N LEU A 60 1.12 17.30 -20.83
CA LEU A 60 1.51 16.87 -22.18
C LEU A 60 2.18 15.48 -22.18
N ALA A 61 2.97 15.17 -21.16
CA ALA A 61 3.61 13.85 -21.02
C ALA A 61 2.58 12.76 -20.69
N ILE A 62 1.62 13.07 -19.81
CA ILE A 62 0.55 12.17 -19.34
C ILE A 62 -0.55 11.99 -20.40
N GLY A 63 -0.80 13.02 -21.24
CA GLY A 63 -1.86 12.99 -22.24
C GLY A 63 -1.74 11.88 -23.30
N THR A 64 -0.58 11.25 -23.41
CA THR A 64 -0.28 10.11 -24.31
C THR A 64 -0.40 8.75 -23.60
N SER A 65 -0.70 8.68 -22.30
CA SER A 65 -0.71 7.46 -21.47
C SER A 65 -2.08 7.26 -20.83
N ASP A 66 -2.32 6.07 -20.26
CA ASP A 66 -3.53 5.71 -19.49
C ASP A 66 -3.77 6.58 -18.25
N LEU A 67 -2.81 7.47 -17.98
CA LEU A 67 -2.80 8.43 -16.87
C LEU A 67 -3.62 9.71 -17.12
N LYS A 68 -4.38 9.79 -18.23
CA LYS A 68 -5.18 10.99 -18.59
C LYS A 68 -6.08 11.50 -17.45
N ALA A 69 -6.60 10.57 -16.65
CA ALA A 69 -7.45 10.90 -15.50
C ALA A 69 -6.74 11.77 -14.44
N LEU A 70 -5.40 11.69 -14.33
CA LEU A 70 -4.62 12.53 -13.42
C LEU A 70 -4.46 13.97 -13.93
N GLY A 71 -4.66 14.20 -15.22
CA GLY A 71 -4.46 15.51 -15.85
C GLY A 71 -5.39 16.60 -15.31
N GLY A 72 -6.58 16.24 -14.83
CA GLY A 72 -7.57 17.18 -14.26
C GLY A 72 -7.11 17.81 -12.95
N GLU A 73 -6.44 17.05 -12.12
CA GLU A 73 -6.02 17.43 -10.76
C GLU A 73 -4.60 18.05 -10.69
N LEU A 74 -3.92 18.18 -11.81
CA LEU A 74 -2.65 18.90 -11.92
C LEU A 74 -2.87 20.42 -11.82
N LYS A 75 -3.38 20.88 -10.66
CA LYS A 75 -3.57 22.29 -10.31
C LYS A 75 -2.71 22.65 -9.12
N GLY A 76 -2.08 23.84 -9.14
CA GLY A 76 -1.22 24.32 -8.04
C GLY A 76 0.16 23.65 -7.97
N PRO A 77 0.91 23.81 -6.87
CA PRO A 77 2.26 23.28 -6.68
C PRO A 77 2.20 21.76 -6.47
N THR A 78 2.29 20.98 -7.54
CA THR A 78 2.14 19.53 -7.51
C THR A 78 3.47 18.85 -7.85
N GLY A 79 3.91 17.95 -6.97
CA GLY A 79 5.01 17.02 -7.21
C GLY A 79 4.49 15.68 -7.68
N LEU A 80 5.23 15.06 -8.60
CA LEU A 80 4.99 13.70 -9.08
C LEU A 80 5.86 12.73 -8.29
N ILE A 81 5.25 11.71 -7.73
CA ILE A 81 5.92 10.59 -7.10
C ILE A 81 5.73 9.39 -8.01
N LEU A 82 6.83 8.86 -8.53
CA LEU A 82 6.87 7.76 -9.48
C LEU A 82 7.42 6.53 -8.77
N GLY A 83 6.60 5.49 -8.59
CA GLY A 83 7.00 4.23 -7.97
C GLY A 83 7.12 3.12 -9.01
N LYS A 84 8.32 2.54 -9.15
CA LYS A 84 8.56 1.33 -9.95
C LYS A 84 8.43 0.05 -9.13
N GLY A 85 8.53 0.18 -7.80
CA GLY A 85 8.47 -0.91 -6.86
C GLY A 85 7.04 -1.30 -6.46
N ASP A 86 6.92 -1.82 -5.24
CA ASP A 86 5.64 -2.23 -4.66
C ASP A 86 4.76 -1.02 -4.30
N PRO A 87 3.53 -0.95 -4.84
CA PRO A 87 2.62 0.17 -4.61
C PRO A 87 2.31 0.43 -3.14
N VAL A 88 2.16 -0.65 -2.35
CA VAL A 88 1.80 -0.58 -0.93
C VAL A 88 2.93 0.05 -0.12
N SER A 89 4.17 -0.35 -0.38
CA SER A 89 5.35 0.18 0.31
C SER A 89 5.54 1.67 0.04
N VAL A 90 5.33 2.10 -1.21
CA VAL A 90 5.40 3.52 -1.60
C VAL A 90 4.28 4.31 -0.94
N ALA A 91 3.03 3.80 -0.95
CA ALA A 91 1.89 4.45 -0.30
C ALA A 91 2.11 4.60 1.21
N LYS A 92 2.64 3.58 1.89
CA LYS A 92 2.99 3.63 3.32
C LYS A 92 4.02 4.73 3.62
N ALA A 93 5.10 4.78 2.85
CA ALA A 93 6.15 5.78 3.05
C ALA A 93 5.61 7.20 2.88
N VAL A 94 4.83 7.43 1.82
CA VAL A 94 4.21 8.74 1.54
C VAL A 94 3.21 9.11 2.64
N HIS A 95 2.38 8.17 3.10
CA HIS A 95 1.41 8.41 4.16
C HIS A 95 2.06 8.65 5.53
N THR A 96 3.11 7.89 5.87
CA THR A 96 3.89 8.08 7.11
C THR A 96 4.55 9.44 7.11
N PHE A 97 5.14 9.84 5.98
CA PHE A 97 5.73 11.16 5.84
C PHE A 97 4.69 12.29 5.92
N ALA A 98 3.50 12.09 5.33
CA ALA A 98 2.39 13.04 5.41
C ALA A 98 1.84 13.17 6.85
N LYS A 99 1.85 12.10 7.65
CA LYS A 99 1.50 12.16 9.09
C LYS A 99 2.51 12.99 9.88
N THR A 100 3.80 12.84 9.57
CA THR A 100 4.86 13.60 10.24
C THR A 100 4.91 15.06 9.79
N ASN A 101 4.60 15.31 8.52
CA ASN A 101 4.65 16.63 7.90
C ASN A 101 3.29 17.00 7.30
N GLN A 102 2.47 17.71 8.03
CA GLN A 102 1.11 18.13 7.59
C GLN A 102 1.12 19.02 6.33
N ALA A 103 2.27 19.55 5.97
CA ALA A 103 2.45 20.34 4.75
C ALA A 103 2.39 19.50 3.46
N LEU A 104 2.58 18.17 3.54
CA LEU A 104 2.44 17.28 2.39
C LEU A 104 0.98 16.82 2.27
N VAL A 105 0.28 17.32 1.26
CA VAL A 105 -1.11 16.92 0.99
C VAL A 105 -1.14 16.02 -0.25
N ILE A 106 -1.65 14.80 -0.08
CA ILE A 106 -1.82 13.84 -1.17
C ILE A 106 -3.13 14.18 -1.90
N LYS A 107 -3.06 14.44 -3.20
CA LYS A 107 -4.24 14.78 -4.03
C LYS A 107 -4.89 13.56 -4.64
N LEU A 108 -4.14 12.82 -5.43
CA LEU A 108 -4.59 11.61 -6.12
C LEU A 108 -3.43 10.63 -6.26
N GLY A 109 -3.78 9.35 -6.41
CA GLY A 109 -2.85 8.31 -6.80
C GLY A 109 -3.39 7.50 -7.97
N PHE A 110 -2.50 7.02 -8.80
CA PHE A 110 -2.75 6.05 -9.85
C PHE A 110 -1.95 4.80 -9.51
N VAL A 111 -2.64 3.69 -9.35
CA VAL A 111 -2.04 2.40 -8.96
C VAL A 111 -2.63 1.31 -9.85
N ASP A 112 -1.76 0.60 -10.55
CA ASP A 112 -2.13 -0.56 -11.41
C ASP A 112 -3.35 -0.33 -12.30
N GLY A 113 -3.45 0.85 -12.94
CA GLY A 113 -4.54 1.17 -13.86
C GLY A 113 -5.75 1.88 -13.22
N GLN A 114 -5.78 2.01 -11.90
CA GLN A 114 -6.91 2.64 -11.19
C GLN A 114 -6.52 3.99 -10.56
N VAL A 115 -7.41 4.95 -10.64
CA VAL A 115 -7.27 6.23 -9.96
C VAL A 115 -7.85 6.13 -8.56
N LEU A 116 -7.01 6.38 -7.57
CA LEU A 116 -7.38 6.34 -6.16
C LEU A 116 -7.47 7.76 -5.60
N GLN A 117 -8.58 8.05 -4.95
CA GLN A 117 -8.75 9.25 -4.14
C GLN A 117 -7.89 9.19 -2.86
N PRO A 118 -7.70 10.30 -2.14
CA PRO A 118 -6.89 10.33 -0.92
C PRO A 118 -7.31 9.30 0.13
N ASN A 119 -8.62 9.03 0.25
CA ASN A 119 -9.14 8.02 1.18
C ASN A 119 -8.75 6.59 0.76
N GLY A 120 -8.77 6.30 -0.54
CA GLY A 120 -8.31 5.02 -1.07
C GLY A 120 -6.80 4.81 -0.88
N LEU A 121 -6.00 5.88 -0.99
CA LEU A 121 -4.57 5.83 -0.70
C LEU A 121 -4.27 5.60 0.78
N LYS A 122 -5.08 6.12 1.69
CA LYS A 122 -4.99 5.79 3.13
C LYS A 122 -5.27 4.31 3.36
N ALA A 123 -6.37 3.79 2.82
CA ALA A 123 -6.69 2.37 2.92
C ALA A 123 -5.57 1.48 2.35
N LEU A 124 -4.96 1.88 1.22
CA LEU A 124 -3.82 1.18 0.63
C LEU A 124 -2.59 1.20 1.57
N ALA A 125 -2.35 2.32 2.26
CA ALA A 125 -1.24 2.45 3.20
C ALA A 125 -1.45 1.61 4.48
N ASP A 126 -2.69 1.37 4.88
CA ASP A 126 -3.03 0.54 6.05
C ASP A 126 -2.96 -0.97 5.76
N LEU A 127 -2.86 -1.39 4.48
CA LEU A 127 -2.71 -2.80 4.12
C LEU A 127 -1.40 -3.39 4.66
N PRO A 128 -1.40 -4.65 5.11
CA PRO A 128 -0.17 -5.35 5.48
C PRO A 128 0.74 -5.61 4.27
N SER A 129 1.92 -6.17 4.49
CA SER A 129 2.84 -6.51 3.40
C SER A 129 2.22 -7.54 2.43
N ARG A 130 2.72 -7.61 1.19
CA ARG A 130 2.24 -8.58 0.19
C ARG A 130 2.32 -10.02 0.67
N GLU A 131 3.35 -10.36 1.44
CA GLU A 131 3.52 -11.69 2.03
C GLU A 131 2.45 -11.98 3.08
N ALA A 132 2.17 -11.01 3.95
CA ALA A 132 1.12 -11.13 4.95
C ALA A 132 -0.28 -11.22 4.30
N LEU A 133 -0.55 -10.47 3.22
CA LEU A 133 -1.80 -10.61 2.45
C LEU A 133 -1.94 -12.01 1.84
N ARG A 134 -0.87 -12.56 1.28
CA ARG A 134 -0.87 -13.94 0.76
C ARG A 134 -1.13 -14.96 1.86
N ALA A 135 -0.49 -14.80 3.02
CA ALA A 135 -0.72 -15.66 4.17
C ALA A 135 -2.17 -15.58 4.66
N GLN A 136 -2.77 -14.38 4.68
CA GLN A 136 -4.18 -14.20 5.03
C GLN A 136 -5.11 -14.92 4.04
N ILE A 137 -4.85 -14.83 2.73
CA ILE A 137 -5.63 -15.55 1.72
C ILE A 137 -5.57 -17.06 1.95
N VAL A 138 -4.36 -17.60 2.17
CA VAL A 138 -4.19 -19.03 2.48
C VAL A 138 -4.94 -19.38 3.76
N GLY A 139 -4.83 -18.57 4.83
CA GLY A 139 -5.55 -18.77 6.07
C GLY A 139 -7.07 -18.77 5.91
N LEU A 140 -7.61 -17.85 5.08
CA LEU A 140 -9.04 -17.80 4.78
C LEU A 140 -9.54 -19.04 4.00
N LEU A 141 -8.70 -19.62 3.14
CA LEU A 141 -9.02 -20.83 2.40
C LEU A 141 -8.91 -22.10 3.26
N THR A 142 -7.93 -22.15 4.14
CA THR A 142 -7.72 -23.31 5.03
C THR A 142 -8.61 -23.28 6.28
N GLY A 143 -9.04 -22.09 6.72
CA GLY A 143 -9.87 -21.92 7.92
C GLY A 143 -11.14 -22.76 7.93
N PRO A 144 -12.01 -22.71 6.91
CA PRO A 144 -13.23 -23.52 6.84
C PRO A 144 -12.96 -25.02 6.86
N LEU A 145 -11.87 -25.46 6.21
CA LEU A 145 -11.47 -26.88 6.20
C LEU A 145 -11.04 -27.34 7.59
N ALA A 146 -10.24 -26.54 8.28
CA ALA A 146 -9.82 -26.83 9.64
C ALA A 146 -11.01 -26.84 10.62
N GLN A 147 -11.96 -25.92 10.46
CA GLN A 147 -13.20 -25.91 11.24
C GLN A 147 -14.04 -27.17 11.01
N LEU A 148 -14.19 -27.60 9.77
CA LEU A 148 -14.91 -28.83 9.45
C LEU A 148 -14.29 -30.06 10.13
N VAL A 149 -12.96 -30.20 10.03
CA VAL A 149 -12.22 -31.28 10.69
C VAL A 149 -12.39 -31.19 12.22
N GLY A 150 -12.31 -29.98 12.78
CA GLY A 150 -12.55 -29.76 14.21
C GLY A 150 -13.94 -30.19 14.67
N LEU A 151 -15.00 -29.86 13.91
CA LEU A 151 -16.36 -30.27 14.20
C LEU A 151 -16.56 -31.79 14.10
N LEU A 152 -15.92 -32.45 13.15
CA LEU A 152 -15.99 -33.91 13.02
C LEU A 152 -15.27 -34.64 14.16
N GLN A 153 -14.20 -34.04 14.71
CA GLN A 153 -13.44 -34.59 15.85
C GLN A 153 -14.04 -34.20 17.21
N ALA A 154 -14.92 -33.19 17.27
CA ALA A 154 -15.48 -32.71 18.53
C ALA A 154 -16.14 -33.82 19.38
N PRO A 155 -17.01 -34.70 18.83
CA PRO A 155 -17.67 -35.73 19.63
C PRO A 155 -16.66 -36.73 20.27
N GLN A 156 -15.58 -37.05 19.55
CA GLN A 156 -14.55 -37.93 20.04
C GLN A 156 -13.76 -37.27 21.21
N ARG A 157 -13.44 -36.01 21.13
CA ARG A 157 -12.76 -35.25 22.17
C ARG A 157 -13.64 -35.08 23.41
N GLU A 158 -14.92 -34.79 23.22
CA GLU A 158 -15.87 -34.66 24.32
C GLU A 158 -16.04 -35.99 25.07
N LEU A 159 -16.10 -37.12 24.34
CA LEU A 159 -16.17 -38.46 24.96
C LEU A 159 -14.93 -38.76 25.82
N VAL A 160 -13.75 -38.48 25.27
CA VAL A 160 -12.48 -38.66 26.03
C VAL A 160 -12.47 -37.78 27.28
N TYR A 161 -12.86 -36.52 27.16
CA TYR A 161 -12.92 -35.58 28.27
C TYR A 161 -13.88 -36.07 29.40
N VAL A 162 -15.08 -36.55 29.02
CA VAL A 162 -16.04 -37.08 30.00
C VAL A 162 -15.48 -38.35 30.70
N LEU A 163 -14.81 -39.24 29.96
CA LEU A 163 -14.18 -40.40 30.52
C LEU A 163 -13.04 -40.05 31.50
N GLU A 164 -12.20 -39.06 31.13
CA GLU A 164 -11.14 -38.56 32.02
C GLU A 164 -11.72 -37.94 33.29
N GLN A 165 -12.76 -37.10 33.19
CA GLN A 165 -13.43 -36.54 34.37
C GLN A 165 -14.04 -37.60 35.26
N ARG A 166 -14.66 -38.62 34.70
CA ARG A 166 -15.20 -39.74 35.48
C ARG A 166 -14.08 -40.53 36.15
N GLY A 167 -12.96 -40.76 35.48
CA GLY A 167 -11.80 -41.41 36.04
C GLY A 167 -11.19 -40.65 37.25
N GLN A 168 -11.08 -39.34 37.13
CA GLN A 168 -10.61 -38.47 38.22
C GLN A 168 -11.58 -38.47 39.41
N GLN A 169 -12.90 -38.36 39.18
CA GLN A 169 -13.92 -38.46 40.23
C GLN A 169 -13.94 -39.82 40.94
N ALA A 170 -13.67 -40.90 40.20
CA ALA A 170 -13.57 -42.23 40.76
C ALA A 170 -12.30 -42.40 41.63
N ALA A 171 -11.17 -41.82 41.20
CA ALA A 171 -9.93 -41.80 41.96
C ALA A 171 -10.04 -40.96 43.25
N GLU A 172 -10.74 -39.82 43.21
CA GLU A 172 -11.00 -38.99 44.41
C GLU A 172 -11.98 -39.67 45.41
N LYS A 173 -12.89 -40.48 44.92
CA LYS A 173 -13.85 -41.22 45.78
C LYS A 173 -13.30 -42.52 46.37
N SER A 174 -12.10 -42.94 46.02
CA SER A 174 -11.39 -44.09 46.63
C SER A 174 -10.15 -43.59 47.40
N PRO A 175 -10.29 -42.84 48.50
CA PRO A 175 -9.17 -42.57 49.38
C PRO A 175 -9.00 -43.77 50.33
N GLY A 176 -8.10 -44.67 49.99
CA GLY A 176 -7.57 -45.63 50.97
C GLY A 176 -8.29 -47.01 51.03
N ALA A 177 -7.75 -47.97 50.34
CA ALA A 177 -7.64 -49.31 50.79
C ALA A 177 -6.15 -49.64 51.06
#